data_d2ae645f943839bef414ff7319b38b5c
#
_entry.id   d2ae645f943839bef414ff7319b38b5c
#
_cell.length_a   1.000
_cell.length_b   1.000
_cell.length_c   1.000
_cell.angle_alpha   90.00
_cell.angle_beta   90.00
_cell.angle_gamma   90.00
#
_symmetry.space_group_name_H-M   'P 1'
#
loop_
_entity.id
_entity.type
_entity.pdbx_description
1 polymer ?
#
loop_
_entity_poly.entity_id
_entity_poly.type
_entity_poly.pdbx_seq_one_letter_code
_entity_poly.pdbx_strand_id
1 'polypeptide(L)'
;MGGVSEPIGESLIELARHQPQVRLVALTLGEIEVPHGSRMEVFIADADRWSRVMRAMKLKVFVVGLGPALNLVGKDDSALRAIDDEETVVEIAKTARFAGVERLIAISSEGADRWSRDRHLSAKGKAETELSRLGFKRLDIVRPGPLSQSGGKRRISALRGRGTDVDTVAKALMTLSLRRTPGKFTHDEEGIERAAAMLSRAPAAKDGAQQHAQEG
;
A
#
# COMPACT_ATOMS: atom_id res chain seq x y z
N MET A 1 -2.44 6.57 -1.33
CA MET A 1 -2.76 5.34 -0.58
C MET A 1 -3.94 5.63 0.33
N GLY A 2 -4.76 4.65 0.63
CA GLY A 2 -5.91 4.78 1.51
C GLY A 2 -6.16 3.45 2.20
N GLY A 3 -6.56 3.44 3.48
CA GLY A 3 -6.82 2.23 4.26
C GLY A 3 -5.60 1.30 4.44
N VAL A 4 -4.39 1.81 4.26
CA VAL A 4 -3.15 1.07 4.53
C VAL A 4 -2.85 1.20 6.03
N SER A 5 -2.52 0.08 6.69
CA SER A 5 -2.19 0.09 8.12
C SER A 5 -1.05 1.06 8.42
N GLU A 6 -1.12 1.70 9.58
CA GLU A 6 -0.19 2.74 10.00
C GLU A 6 1.30 2.33 9.84
N PRO A 7 1.76 1.15 10.33
CA PRO A 7 3.16 0.77 10.18
C PRO A 7 3.63 0.62 8.73
N ILE A 8 2.79 0.07 7.85
CA ILE A 8 3.12 -0.05 6.42
C ILE A 8 3.11 1.34 5.77
N GLY A 9 2.17 2.20 6.16
CA GLY A 9 2.09 3.59 5.68
C GLY A 9 3.34 4.38 6.02
N GLU A 10 3.81 4.34 7.25
CA GLU A 10 5.03 5.00 7.72
C GLU A 10 6.27 4.51 6.95
N SER A 11 6.43 3.19 6.81
CA SER A 11 7.53 2.61 6.03
C SER A 11 7.48 3.02 4.55
N LEU A 12 6.28 3.11 3.94
CA LEU A 12 6.13 3.59 2.57
C LEU A 12 6.51 5.06 2.42
N ILE A 13 6.15 5.91 3.38
CA ILE A 13 6.50 7.33 3.41
C ILE A 13 8.02 7.48 3.48
N GLU A 14 8.66 6.76 4.38
CA GLU A 14 10.11 6.80 4.52
C GLU A 14 10.83 6.31 3.24
N LEU A 15 10.38 5.21 2.66
CA LEU A 15 10.94 4.73 1.40
C LEU A 15 10.76 5.73 0.25
N ALA A 16 9.61 6.42 0.19
CA ALA A 16 9.33 7.39 -0.88
C ALA A 16 10.29 8.60 -0.83
N ARG A 17 10.83 8.98 0.34
CA ARG A 17 11.84 10.04 0.47
C ARG A 17 13.09 9.77 -0.35
N HIS A 18 13.46 8.49 -0.47
CA HIS A 18 14.65 8.04 -1.18
C HIS A 18 14.37 7.65 -2.64
N GLN A 19 13.15 7.90 -3.15
CA GLN A 19 12.73 7.56 -4.51
C GLN A 19 12.29 8.82 -5.28
N PRO A 20 13.23 9.58 -5.89
CA PRO A 20 12.93 10.87 -6.51
C PRO A 20 11.91 10.79 -7.66
N GLN A 21 11.75 9.61 -8.28
CA GLN A 21 10.75 9.35 -9.33
C GLN A 21 9.34 9.09 -8.79
N VAL A 22 9.18 8.97 -7.46
CA VAL A 22 7.89 8.72 -6.81
C VAL A 22 7.35 10.01 -6.21
N ARG A 23 6.13 10.39 -6.59
CA ARG A 23 5.33 11.38 -5.91
C ARG A 23 4.26 10.63 -5.13
N LEU A 24 4.33 10.70 -3.82
CA LEU A 24 3.39 10.04 -2.93
C LEU A 24 2.23 10.98 -2.62
N VAL A 25 1.01 10.47 -2.69
CA VAL A 25 -0.21 11.16 -2.28
C VAL A 25 -0.93 10.28 -1.25
N ALA A 26 -1.13 10.79 -0.06
CA ALA A 26 -1.93 10.13 0.98
C ALA A 26 -3.35 10.70 0.97
N LEU A 27 -4.33 9.81 0.95
CA LEU A 27 -5.74 10.13 1.14
C LEU A 27 -6.15 9.57 2.50
N THR A 28 -6.54 10.43 3.40
CA THR A 28 -6.80 10.07 4.79
C THR A 28 -8.07 10.73 5.30
N LEU A 29 -8.70 10.17 6.32
CA LEU A 29 -9.84 10.76 7.02
C LEU A 29 -9.40 11.66 8.18
N GLY A 30 -8.20 11.49 8.68
CA GLY A 30 -7.65 12.25 9.79
C GLY A 30 -6.23 12.73 9.53
N GLU A 31 -5.69 13.47 10.45
CA GLU A 31 -4.30 13.93 10.40
C GLU A 31 -3.33 12.77 10.50
N ILE A 32 -2.25 12.82 9.74
CA ILE A 32 -1.12 11.89 9.81
C ILE A 32 0.18 12.68 9.98
N GLU A 33 1.12 12.11 10.70
CA GLU A 33 2.45 12.70 10.79
C GLU A 33 3.18 12.59 9.45
N VAL A 34 3.71 13.72 8.99
CA VAL A 34 4.49 13.81 7.75
C VAL A 34 5.94 14.08 8.13
N PRO A 35 6.86 13.15 7.93
CA PRO A 35 8.27 13.37 8.22
C PRO A 35 8.83 14.56 7.44
N HIS A 36 9.67 15.37 8.09
CA HIS A 36 10.32 16.52 7.45
C HIS A 36 11.10 16.10 6.19
N GLY A 37 10.95 16.87 5.11
CA GLY A 37 11.61 16.60 3.83
C GLY A 37 10.92 15.53 2.98
N SER A 38 9.75 15.04 3.37
CA SER A 38 8.97 14.12 2.56
C SER A 38 8.39 14.82 1.34
N ARG A 39 8.50 14.19 0.16
CA ARG A 39 7.83 14.62 -1.07
C ARG A 39 6.43 14.02 -1.14
N MET A 40 5.63 14.33 -0.13
CA MET A 40 4.29 13.78 0.01
C MET A 40 3.27 14.89 0.10
N GLU A 41 2.14 14.68 -0.54
CA GLU A 41 0.96 15.51 -0.39
C GLU A 41 -0.09 14.74 0.39
N VAL A 42 -0.64 15.33 1.43
CA VAL A 42 -1.69 14.73 2.27
C VAL A 42 -2.99 15.47 1.99
N PHE A 43 -4.03 14.71 1.67
CA PHE A 43 -5.38 15.21 1.51
C PHE A 43 -6.27 14.56 2.56
N ILE A 44 -6.71 15.36 3.52
CA ILE A 44 -7.67 14.97 4.54
C ILE A 44 -9.06 15.26 3.98
N ALA A 45 -9.80 14.24 3.68
CA ALA A 45 -11.14 14.36 3.10
C ALA A 45 -11.93 13.08 3.26
N ASP A 46 -13.25 13.18 3.30
CA ASP A 46 -14.15 12.04 3.25
C ASP A 46 -13.95 11.22 1.96
N ALA A 47 -14.20 9.92 2.03
CA ALA A 47 -13.92 8.99 0.94
C ALA A 47 -14.67 9.33 -0.37
N ASP A 48 -15.84 9.98 -0.29
CA ASP A 48 -16.62 10.45 -1.44
C ASP A 48 -15.88 11.53 -2.25
N ARG A 49 -14.98 12.28 -1.61
CA ARG A 49 -14.16 13.32 -2.24
C ARG A 49 -12.86 12.80 -2.84
N TRP A 50 -12.44 11.60 -2.50
CA TRP A 50 -11.16 11.04 -2.96
C TRP A 50 -11.08 10.92 -4.49
N SER A 51 -12.19 10.63 -5.17
CA SER A 51 -12.21 10.59 -6.64
C SER A 51 -11.78 11.90 -7.28
N ARG A 52 -12.18 13.02 -6.70
CA ARG A 52 -11.83 14.36 -7.17
C ARG A 52 -10.34 14.60 -7.00
N VAL A 53 -9.79 14.25 -5.83
CA VAL A 53 -8.35 14.34 -5.55
C VAL A 53 -7.55 13.46 -6.51
N MET A 54 -7.92 12.18 -6.64
CA MET A 54 -7.23 11.23 -7.54
C MET A 54 -7.16 11.74 -8.97
N ARG A 55 -8.24 12.35 -9.47
CA ARG A 55 -8.33 12.92 -10.81
C ARG A 55 -7.48 14.18 -10.95
N ALA A 56 -7.59 15.11 -10.01
CA ALA A 56 -6.82 16.36 -10.00
C ALA A 56 -5.31 16.10 -9.95
N MET A 57 -4.90 15.13 -9.13
CA MET A 57 -3.51 14.73 -8.96
C MET A 57 -3.01 13.80 -10.06
N LYS A 58 -3.89 13.36 -10.98
CA LYS A 58 -3.59 12.42 -12.08
C LYS A 58 -2.91 11.15 -11.57
N LEU A 59 -3.42 10.57 -10.49
CA LEU A 59 -2.83 9.39 -9.88
C LEU A 59 -2.80 8.22 -10.87
N LYS A 60 -1.69 7.51 -10.91
CA LYS A 60 -1.50 6.35 -11.81
C LYS A 60 -1.58 5.02 -11.08
N VAL A 61 -1.26 5.02 -9.79
CA VAL A 61 -1.28 3.85 -8.93
C VAL A 61 -2.04 4.18 -7.67
N PHE A 62 -2.87 3.24 -7.23
CA PHE A 62 -3.53 3.30 -5.93
C PHE A 62 -3.15 2.08 -5.11
N VAL A 63 -2.75 2.31 -3.86
CA VAL A 63 -2.46 1.25 -2.89
C VAL A 63 -3.54 1.29 -1.83
N VAL A 64 -4.17 0.15 -1.56
CA VAL A 64 -5.27 0.03 -0.60
C VAL A 64 -5.13 -1.23 0.23
N GLY A 65 -5.51 -1.18 1.51
CA GLY A 65 -5.58 -2.34 2.41
C GLY A 65 -6.97 -2.97 2.40
N LEU A 66 -7.04 -4.30 2.42
CA LEU A 66 -8.26 -5.08 2.63
C LEU A 66 -8.34 -5.49 4.10
N GLY A 67 -9.25 -4.90 4.83
CA GLY A 67 -9.54 -5.24 6.22
C GLY A 67 -9.08 -4.20 7.23
N PRO A 68 -9.44 -4.41 8.51
CA PRO A 68 -9.26 -3.41 9.55
C PRO A 68 -7.81 -2.95 9.60
N ALA A 69 -7.62 -1.64 9.62
CA ALA A 69 -6.34 -1.04 9.98
C ALA A 69 -6.03 -1.55 11.40
N LEU A 70 -5.21 -2.61 11.47
CA LEU A 70 -4.80 -3.21 12.73
C LEU A 70 -4.19 -2.10 13.60
N ASN A 71 -4.85 -1.78 14.73
CA ASN A 71 -4.40 -0.94 15.85
C ASN A 71 -4.91 0.52 15.90
N LEU A 72 -6.18 0.75 15.64
CA LEU A 72 -6.84 1.90 16.27
C LEU A 72 -7.51 1.45 17.58
N VAL A 73 -6.73 0.80 18.46
CA VAL A 73 -7.13 0.54 19.84
C VAL A 73 -7.20 1.87 20.56
N GLY A 74 -8.42 2.38 20.78
CA GLY A 74 -8.68 3.51 21.66
C GLY A 74 -9.27 4.77 21.05
N LYS A 75 -9.50 4.85 19.74
CA LYS A 75 -10.29 5.94 19.14
C LYS A 75 -11.62 5.40 18.65
N ASP A 76 -12.67 5.90 19.29
CA ASP A 76 -14.05 5.63 18.90
C ASP A 76 -14.38 6.47 17.66
N ASP A 77 -13.86 6.04 16.52
CA ASP A 77 -14.01 6.74 15.27
C ASP A 77 -14.78 5.86 14.28
N SER A 78 -16.10 6.01 14.30
CA SER A 78 -17.02 5.29 13.42
C SER A 78 -16.72 5.51 11.94
N ALA A 79 -16.15 6.67 11.58
CA ALA A 79 -15.78 7.00 10.22
C ALA A 79 -14.55 6.21 9.73
N LEU A 80 -13.59 5.91 10.61
CA LEU A 80 -12.43 5.07 10.30
C LEU A 80 -12.84 3.60 10.11
N ARG A 81 -13.78 3.10 10.91
CA ARG A 81 -14.34 1.73 10.77
C ARG A 81 -15.04 1.52 9.43
N ALA A 82 -15.61 2.56 8.84
CA ALA A 82 -16.31 2.47 7.56
C ALA A 82 -15.39 2.23 6.36
N ILE A 83 -14.08 2.53 6.49
CA ILE A 83 -13.10 2.23 5.42
C ILE A 83 -12.47 0.84 5.58
N ASP A 84 -12.63 0.23 6.75
CA ASP A 84 -12.07 -1.08 7.06
C ASP A 84 -12.94 -2.25 6.57
N ASP A 85 -14.10 -1.95 6.00
CA ASP A 85 -14.98 -2.94 5.39
C ASP A 85 -14.53 -3.24 3.96
N GLU A 86 -14.35 -4.51 3.65
CA GLU A 86 -13.93 -4.96 2.33
C GLU A 86 -14.84 -4.46 1.20
N GLU A 87 -16.14 -4.28 1.47
CA GLU A 87 -17.10 -3.73 0.50
C GLU A 87 -16.79 -2.26 0.22
N THR A 88 -16.52 -1.47 1.25
CA THR A 88 -16.12 -0.05 1.13
C THR A 88 -14.82 0.09 0.35
N VAL A 89 -13.85 -0.78 0.59
CA VAL A 89 -12.58 -0.77 -0.15
C VAL A 89 -12.79 -1.05 -1.64
N VAL A 90 -13.69 -1.97 -1.98
CA VAL A 90 -14.07 -2.24 -3.38
C VAL A 90 -14.72 -1.03 -4.03
N GLU A 91 -15.61 -0.31 -3.34
CA GLU A 91 -16.22 0.92 -3.85
C GLU A 91 -15.20 2.04 -4.05
N ILE A 92 -14.25 2.20 -3.13
CA ILE A 92 -13.13 3.14 -3.29
C ILE A 92 -12.27 2.77 -4.51
N ALA A 93 -12.00 1.49 -4.71
CA ALA A 93 -11.25 1.02 -5.87
C ALA A 93 -11.99 1.26 -7.20
N LYS A 94 -13.32 1.06 -7.24
CA LYS A 94 -14.17 1.45 -8.38
C LYS A 94 -14.02 2.94 -8.67
N THR A 95 -14.15 3.75 -7.64
CA THR A 95 -13.99 5.22 -7.70
C THR A 95 -12.62 5.61 -8.24
N ALA A 96 -11.55 4.97 -7.78
CA ALA A 96 -10.20 5.17 -8.29
C ALA A 96 -10.09 4.82 -9.78
N ARG A 97 -10.70 3.70 -10.19
CA ARG A 97 -10.72 3.28 -11.60
C ARG A 97 -11.43 4.30 -12.49
N PHE A 98 -12.59 4.83 -12.07
CA PHE A 98 -13.30 5.89 -12.77
C PHE A 98 -12.55 7.23 -12.78
N ALA A 99 -11.74 7.50 -11.76
CA ALA A 99 -10.86 8.67 -11.71
C ALA A 99 -9.66 8.59 -12.66
N GLY A 100 -9.45 7.46 -13.35
CA GLY A 100 -8.37 7.27 -14.32
C GLY A 100 -7.11 6.60 -13.75
N VAL A 101 -7.19 6.05 -12.53
CA VAL A 101 -6.13 5.22 -11.98
C VAL A 101 -6.00 3.94 -12.82
N GLU A 102 -4.79 3.63 -13.23
CA GLU A 102 -4.52 2.53 -14.15
C GLU A 102 -4.08 1.25 -13.43
N ARG A 103 -3.47 1.39 -12.26
CA ARG A 103 -2.86 0.29 -11.51
C ARG A 103 -3.35 0.29 -10.06
N LEU A 104 -3.74 -0.89 -9.59
CA LEU A 104 -4.18 -1.11 -8.22
C LEU A 104 -3.25 -2.11 -7.54
N ILE A 105 -2.84 -1.80 -6.31
CA ILE A 105 -2.17 -2.73 -5.42
C ILE A 105 -3.05 -2.88 -4.19
N ALA A 106 -3.54 -4.09 -3.95
CA ALA A 106 -4.38 -4.41 -2.80
C ALA A 106 -3.61 -5.27 -1.80
N ILE A 107 -3.55 -4.82 -0.55
CA ILE A 107 -2.94 -5.57 0.55
C ILE A 107 -4.04 -6.43 1.17
N SER A 108 -3.94 -7.72 0.96
CA SER A 108 -4.83 -8.75 1.50
C SER A 108 -4.15 -9.49 2.66
N SER A 109 -4.34 -10.78 2.78
CA SER A 109 -3.63 -11.63 3.72
C SER A 109 -3.43 -13.04 3.17
N GLU A 110 -2.43 -13.74 3.69
CA GLU A 110 -2.27 -15.17 3.49
C GLU A 110 -3.58 -15.92 3.81
N GLY A 111 -3.90 -16.92 3.00
CA GLY A 111 -5.11 -17.73 3.17
C GLY A 111 -6.42 -17.08 2.73
N ALA A 112 -6.40 -15.86 2.18
CA ALA A 112 -7.60 -15.22 1.64
C ALA A 112 -8.23 -16.08 0.53
N ASP A 113 -9.48 -16.54 0.78
CA ASP A 113 -10.23 -17.40 -0.14
C ASP A 113 -11.72 -17.15 0.06
N ARG A 114 -12.45 -16.87 -1.02
CA ARG A 114 -13.90 -16.63 -1.00
C ARG A 114 -14.72 -17.75 -0.40
N TRP A 115 -14.19 -18.97 -0.35
CA TRP A 115 -14.83 -20.16 0.18
C TRP A 115 -14.30 -20.54 1.58
N SER A 116 -13.42 -19.75 2.16
CA SER A 116 -12.93 -19.98 3.51
C SER A 116 -14.05 -20.06 4.53
N ARG A 117 -13.91 -20.94 5.51
CA ARG A 117 -14.79 -20.98 6.69
C ARG A 117 -14.51 -19.83 7.65
N ASP A 118 -13.32 -19.27 7.61
CA ASP A 118 -12.98 -18.04 8.32
C ASP A 118 -13.63 -16.85 7.62
N ARG A 119 -14.45 -16.09 8.36
CA ARG A 119 -15.23 -14.96 7.82
C ARG A 119 -14.33 -13.86 7.25
N HIS A 120 -13.21 -13.55 7.92
CA HIS A 120 -12.28 -12.52 7.46
C HIS A 120 -11.55 -12.94 6.19
N LEU A 121 -11.07 -14.18 6.14
CA LEU A 121 -10.43 -14.71 4.94
C LEU A 121 -11.42 -14.84 3.77
N SER A 122 -12.67 -15.20 4.07
CA SER A 122 -13.75 -15.25 3.07
C SER A 122 -14.07 -13.84 2.52
N ALA A 123 -14.21 -12.83 3.38
CA ALA A 123 -14.47 -11.47 2.98
C ALA A 123 -13.34 -10.93 2.09
N LYS A 124 -12.09 -11.11 2.48
CA LYS A 124 -10.93 -10.73 1.66
C LYS A 124 -10.90 -11.44 0.31
N GLY A 125 -11.14 -12.74 0.26
CA GLY A 125 -11.21 -13.50 -0.99
C GLY A 125 -12.32 -13.05 -1.93
N LYS A 126 -13.48 -12.63 -1.39
CA LYS A 126 -14.57 -12.00 -2.15
C LYS A 126 -14.13 -10.65 -2.70
N ALA A 127 -13.56 -9.79 -1.87
CA ALA A 127 -13.06 -8.48 -2.29
C ALA A 127 -12.01 -8.60 -3.40
N GLU A 128 -11.03 -9.49 -3.27
CA GLU A 128 -10.05 -9.77 -4.33
C GLU A 128 -10.73 -10.16 -5.66
N THR A 129 -11.78 -10.99 -5.58
CA THR A 129 -12.56 -11.38 -6.77
C THR A 129 -13.21 -10.17 -7.42
N GLU A 130 -13.83 -9.28 -6.64
CA GLU A 130 -14.47 -8.06 -7.16
C GLU A 130 -13.42 -7.09 -7.73
N LEU A 131 -12.32 -6.86 -7.03
CA LEU A 131 -11.21 -6.02 -7.53
C LEU A 131 -10.68 -6.52 -8.87
N SER A 132 -10.63 -7.85 -9.07
CA SER A 132 -10.18 -8.44 -10.33
C SER A 132 -11.09 -8.13 -11.52
N ARG A 133 -12.34 -7.75 -11.28
CA ARG A 133 -13.35 -7.43 -12.31
C ARG A 133 -13.36 -5.95 -12.69
N LEU A 134 -12.69 -5.08 -11.92
CA LEU A 134 -12.74 -3.62 -12.13
C LEU A 134 -11.98 -3.14 -13.37
N GLY A 135 -11.21 -3.99 -14.03
CA GLY A 135 -10.55 -3.66 -15.30
C GLY A 135 -9.37 -2.70 -15.16
N PHE A 136 -8.64 -2.73 -14.05
CA PHE A 136 -7.35 -2.07 -13.96
C PHE A 136 -6.37 -2.67 -14.98
N LYS A 137 -5.51 -1.84 -15.58
CA LYS A 137 -4.46 -2.32 -16.49
C LYS A 137 -3.52 -3.28 -15.77
N ARG A 138 -3.24 -3.00 -14.47
CA ARG A 138 -2.48 -3.87 -13.60
C ARG A 138 -3.13 -3.95 -12.24
N LEU A 139 -3.31 -5.17 -11.75
CA LEU A 139 -3.74 -5.48 -10.39
C LEU A 139 -2.67 -6.36 -9.73
N ASP A 140 -2.13 -5.90 -8.61
CA ASP A 140 -1.27 -6.67 -7.74
C ASP A 140 -2.00 -6.93 -6.42
N ILE A 141 -2.21 -8.19 -6.07
CA ILE A 141 -2.75 -8.61 -4.77
C ILE A 141 -1.58 -9.10 -3.94
N VAL A 142 -1.33 -8.46 -2.82
CA VAL A 142 -0.23 -8.77 -1.90
C VAL A 142 -0.81 -9.47 -0.69
N ARG A 143 -0.41 -10.70 -0.43
CA ARG A 143 -0.93 -11.56 0.65
C ARG A 143 0.16 -11.83 1.69
N PRO A 144 0.46 -10.88 2.58
CA PRO A 144 1.43 -11.12 3.65
C PRO A 144 0.86 -12.11 4.67
N GLY A 145 1.74 -12.82 5.35
CA GLY A 145 1.45 -13.50 6.60
C GLY A 145 1.16 -12.50 7.72
N PRO A 146 1.06 -12.95 8.97
CA PRO A 146 0.93 -12.06 10.12
C PRO A 146 2.06 -11.03 10.13
N LEU A 147 1.71 -9.74 10.23
CA LEU A 147 2.70 -8.67 10.18
C LEU A 147 3.53 -8.62 11.46
N SER A 148 4.83 -8.38 11.32
CA SER A 148 5.75 -8.12 12.42
C SER A 148 6.49 -6.81 12.21
N GLN A 149 6.66 -6.02 13.28
CA GLN A 149 7.46 -4.78 13.20
C GLN A 149 8.95 -5.10 13.29
N SER A 150 9.74 -4.53 12.41
CA SER A 150 11.20 -4.54 12.49
C SER A 150 11.66 -3.76 13.72
N GLY A 151 12.30 -4.47 14.68
CA GLY A 151 12.82 -3.86 15.91
C GLY A 151 12.22 -4.38 17.22
N GLY A 152 11.06 -5.01 17.20
CA GLY A 152 10.53 -5.75 18.36
C GLY A 152 11.20 -7.11 18.48
N LYS A 153 12.00 -7.33 19.56
CA LYS A 153 12.73 -8.55 19.91
C LYS A 153 12.15 -9.81 19.26
N ARG A 154 12.86 -10.35 18.31
CA ARG A 154 12.69 -11.56 17.49
C ARG A 154 12.32 -12.87 18.25
N ARG A 155 11.76 -12.78 19.47
CA ARG A 155 11.62 -13.91 20.41
C ARG A 155 10.24 -14.58 20.45
N ILE A 156 9.19 -14.00 19.85
CA ILE A 156 7.84 -14.59 19.96
C ILE A 156 7.36 -15.22 18.64
N SER A 157 7.90 -14.82 17.48
CA SER A 157 7.49 -15.37 16.18
C SER A 157 8.09 -16.73 15.85
N ALA A 158 9.15 -17.14 16.51
CA ALA A 158 9.78 -18.43 16.29
C ALA A 158 8.89 -19.64 16.67
N LEU A 159 7.82 -19.42 17.45
CA LEU A 159 6.89 -20.47 17.88
C LEU A 159 5.59 -20.54 17.05
N ARG A 160 5.30 -19.53 16.19
CA ARG A 160 4.03 -19.45 15.43
C ARG A 160 4.21 -19.00 13.98
N GLY A 161 5.07 -19.63 13.23
CA GLY A 161 5.18 -19.33 11.80
C GLY A 161 5.83 -17.97 11.53
N ARG A 162 6.51 -17.84 10.39
CA ARG A 162 7.19 -16.65 9.92
C ARG A 162 6.17 -15.52 9.68
N GLY A 163 6.16 -14.50 10.54
CA GLY A 163 5.46 -13.25 10.24
C GLY A 163 6.19 -12.49 9.15
N THR A 164 5.46 -11.85 8.25
CA THR A 164 6.03 -10.98 7.23
C THR A 164 6.42 -9.64 7.85
N ASP A 165 7.67 -9.22 7.64
CA ASP A 165 8.17 -7.96 8.17
C ASP A 165 7.53 -6.77 7.43
N VAL A 166 7.10 -5.75 8.19
CA VAL A 166 6.44 -4.55 7.67
C VAL A 166 7.29 -3.83 6.63
N ASP A 167 8.59 -3.67 6.87
CA ASP A 167 9.49 -3.00 5.92
C ASP A 167 9.65 -3.80 4.63
N THR A 168 9.60 -5.13 4.72
CA THR A 168 9.63 -6.01 3.55
C THR A 168 8.37 -5.83 2.71
N VAL A 169 7.20 -5.75 3.34
CA VAL A 169 5.94 -5.44 2.63
C VAL A 169 6.02 -4.06 1.97
N ALA A 170 6.45 -3.05 2.69
CA ALA A 170 6.56 -1.69 2.15
C ALA A 170 7.52 -1.61 0.95
N LYS A 171 8.67 -2.27 1.01
CA LYS A 171 9.62 -2.38 -0.12
C LYS A 171 8.99 -3.09 -1.32
N ALA A 172 8.24 -4.15 -1.09
CA ALA A 172 7.52 -4.85 -2.15
C ALA A 172 6.49 -3.93 -2.81
N LEU A 173 5.65 -3.23 -2.02
CA LEU A 173 4.66 -2.28 -2.52
C LEU A 173 5.31 -1.17 -3.35
N MET A 174 6.44 -0.62 -2.88
CA MET A 174 7.20 0.38 -3.62
C MET A 174 7.68 -0.17 -4.97
N THR A 175 8.26 -1.36 -4.99
CA THR A 175 8.70 -2.03 -6.24
C THR A 175 7.54 -2.25 -7.19
N LEU A 176 6.41 -2.77 -6.70
CA LEU A 176 5.22 -3.06 -7.50
C LEU A 176 4.60 -1.77 -8.05
N SER A 177 4.65 -0.66 -7.29
CA SER A 177 4.16 0.64 -7.74
C SER A 177 4.91 1.17 -8.97
N LEU A 178 6.15 0.78 -9.16
CA LEU A 178 6.98 1.15 -10.30
C LEU A 178 6.78 0.23 -11.53
N ARG A 179 6.18 -0.95 -11.34
CA ARG A 179 5.94 -1.90 -12.43
C ARG A 179 4.83 -1.41 -13.36
N ARG A 180 5.07 -1.52 -14.67
CA ARG A 180 4.13 -1.06 -15.72
C ARG A 180 3.52 -2.18 -16.55
N THR A 181 4.07 -3.39 -16.48
CA THR A 181 3.57 -4.55 -17.23
C THR A 181 2.12 -4.82 -16.86
N PRO A 182 1.18 -4.83 -17.83
CA PRO A 182 -0.21 -5.13 -17.56
C PRO A 182 -0.40 -6.56 -17.08
N GLY A 183 -1.48 -6.81 -16.32
CA GLY A 183 -1.84 -8.14 -15.86
C GLY A 183 -2.44 -8.14 -14.45
N LYS A 184 -2.74 -9.34 -13.99
CA LYS A 184 -3.22 -9.60 -12.63
C LYS A 184 -2.23 -10.54 -11.96
N PHE A 185 -1.73 -10.15 -10.81
CA PHE A 185 -0.67 -10.85 -10.10
C PHE A 185 -1.06 -11.02 -8.63
N THR A 186 -0.77 -12.18 -8.08
CA THR A 186 -0.89 -12.43 -6.64
C THR A 186 0.50 -12.73 -6.10
N HIS A 187 0.86 -12.08 -5.02
CA HIS A 187 2.16 -12.17 -4.37
C HIS A 187 1.96 -12.77 -2.97
N ASP A 188 2.36 -14.00 -2.81
CA ASP A 188 2.54 -14.67 -1.52
C ASP A 188 3.82 -14.17 -0.81
N GLU A 189 4.17 -14.76 0.33
CA GLU A 189 5.34 -14.36 1.11
C GLU A 189 6.62 -14.36 0.26
N GLU A 190 6.85 -15.41 -0.52
CA GLU A 190 8.02 -15.49 -1.40
C GLU A 190 8.00 -14.44 -2.51
N GLY A 191 6.83 -14.16 -3.08
CA GLY A 191 6.63 -13.09 -4.06
C GLY A 191 6.88 -11.71 -3.47
N ILE A 192 6.49 -11.49 -2.22
CA ILE A 192 6.75 -10.26 -1.46
C ILE A 192 8.25 -10.09 -1.22
N GLU A 193 8.94 -11.12 -0.74
CA GLU A 193 10.39 -11.10 -0.51
C GLU A 193 11.15 -10.81 -1.82
N ARG A 194 10.79 -11.48 -2.93
CA ARG A 194 11.40 -11.24 -4.25
C ARG A 194 11.19 -9.80 -4.71
N ALA A 195 10.00 -9.25 -4.54
CA ALA A 195 9.71 -7.86 -4.92
C ALA A 195 10.50 -6.87 -4.06
N ALA A 196 10.59 -7.10 -2.75
CA ALA A 196 11.35 -6.28 -1.82
C ALA A 196 12.85 -6.27 -2.15
N ALA A 197 13.43 -7.43 -2.47
CA ALA A 197 14.83 -7.56 -2.83
C ALA A 197 15.21 -6.76 -4.10
N MET A 198 14.27 -6.56 -5.01
CA MET A 198 14.51 -5.76 -6.23
C MET A 198 14.69 -4.27 -5.93
N LEU A 199 14.00 -3.72 -4.93
CA LEU A 199 14.19 -2.33 -4.52
C LEU A 199 15.59 -2.10 -3.97
N SER A 200 16.09 -3.05 -3.19
CA SER A 200 17.42 -2.98 -2.57
C SER A 200 18.57 -3.10 -3.58
N ARG A 201 18.30 -3.65 -4.77
CA ARG A 201 19.29 -3.82 -5.86
C ARG A 201 19.28 -2.68 -6.87
N ALA A 202 18.25 -1.83 -6.86
CA ALA A 202 18.20 -0.67 -7.74
C ALA A 202 19.31 0.31 -7.33
N PRO A 203 20.22 0.74 -8.24
CA PRO A 203 21.24 1.71 -7.89
C PRO A 203 20.57 3.00 -7.41
N ALA A 204 21.01 3.51 -6.26
CA ALA A 204 20.62 4.84 -5.81
C ALA A 204 20.89 5.81 -6.97
N ALA A 205 19.88 6.63 -7.32
CA ALA A 205 20.07 7.66 -8.32
C ALA A 205 21.27 8.51 -7.91
N LYS A 206 22.33 8.49 -8.72
CA LYS A 206 23.52 9.31 -8.49
C LYS A 206 23.05 10.75 -8.42
N ASP A 207 23.36 11.42 -7.31
CA ASP A 207 23.22 12.86 -7.16
C ASP A 207 24.03 13.55 -8.27
N GLY A 208 23.33 13.89 -9.34
CA GLY A 208 23.86 14.70 -10.43
C GLY A 208 23.79 16.18 -10.07
N ALA A 209 24.60 16.61 -9.10
CA ALA A 209 24.75 18.03 -8.83
C ALA A 209 26.10 18.31 -8.17
N GLN A 210 27.18 18.15 -8.93
CA GLN A 210 28.45 18.85 -8.67
C GLN A 210 29.36 18.72 -9.90
N GLN A 211 29.13 19.57 -10.90
CA GLN A 211 30.15 19.98 -11.87
C GLN A 211 29.60 21.20 -12.65
N HIS A 212 29.72 22.37 -12.07
CA HIS A 212 29.85 23.66 -12.77
C HIS A 212 30.11 24.76 -11.73
N ALA A 213 31.33 24.76 -11.22
CA ALA A 213 31.90 25.94 -10.56
C ALA A 213 33.43 25.81 -10.50
N GLN A 214 34.07 25.81 -11.64
CA GLN A 214 35.48 26.16 -11.79
C GLN A 214 35.78 26.24 -13.29
N GLU A 215 35.57 27.44 -13.82
CA GLU A 215 36.33 28.00 -14.94
C GLU A 215 35.62 29.32 -15.32
N GLY A 216 36.27 30.44 -14.98
CA GLY A 216 35.88 31.79 -15.32
C GLY A 216 36.46 32.80 -14.38
#